data_423bfc83881c5a1dfc92372a660508f4
#
_entry.id   423bfc83881c5a1dfc92372a660508f4
#
_cell.length_a   1.000
_cell.length_b   1.000
_cell.length_c   1.000
_cell.angle_alpha   90.00
_cell.angle_beta   90.00
_cell.angle_gamma   90.00
#
_symmetry.space_group_name_H-M   'P 1'
#
loop_
_entity.id
_entity.type
_entity.pdbx_description
1 polymer ?
#
loop_
_entity_poly.entity_id
_entity_poly.type
_entity_poly.pdbx_seq_one_letter_code
_entity_poly.pdbx_strand_id
1 'polypeptide(L)'
;MNWAIIQQVIIMALLAGVGFACRKLALLDESCTKKLSTIVLNFSTPMVILVSYQKPFDPDTLNTLMISFLIAIISYVIAFVLVPLIVRSKNKDGQVVERFSCLYSNCAFMGIPLIQGVYGADGVFCLTAYVTMFNLCAWTHGVVMMKGGKPNIKQLLKSLLSPCIIITVLGIILFLCNFTLPSVILETAQHLAVINTPLAMMIAGSTIATVKLIPALKKPRLYYTCFVKLILLPALLMAICLIFRIDTTIAGVNILATACPAAAMCTMFSLLYDRDAGYSAEIFAVSTILSMVTLPLTLMCYTALAGIFM
;
A
#
# COMPACT_ATOMS: atom_id res chain seq x y z
N MET A 1 -4.40 -12.70 -17.48
CA MET A 1 -4.05 -12.10 -16.16
C MET A 1 -2.55 -11.92 -15.95
N ASN A 2 -1.70 -12.93 -16.15
CA ASN A 2 -0.24 -12.83 -15.93
C ASN A 2 0.45 -11.75 -16.79
N TRP A 3 0.01 -11.52 -18.03
CA TRP A 3 0.56 -10.46 -18.88
C TRP A 3 0.18 -9.06 -18.41
N ALA A 4 -1.04 -8.87 -17.92
CA ALA A 4 -1.52 -7.57 -17.43
C ALA A 4 -0.69 -7.07 -16.23
N ILE A 5 -0.31 -7.95 -15.29
CA ILE A 5 0.53 -7.52 -14.15
C ILE A 5 1.95 -7.15 -14.60
N ILE A 6 2.55 -7.90 -15.53
CA ILE A 6 3.88 -7.58 -16.05
C ILE A 6 3.84 -6.22 -16.76
N GLN A 7 2.84 -6.00 -17.62
CA GLN A 7 2.66 -4.73 -18.31
C GLN A 7 2.45 -3.59 -17.32
N GLN A 8 1.61 -3.77 -16.30
CA GLN A 8 1.35 -2.74 -15.30
C GLN A 8 2.61 -2.41 -14.48
N VAL A 9 3.39 -3.41 -14.08
CA VAL A 9 4.65 -3.20 -13.36
C VAL A 9 5.68 -2.46 -14.23
N ILE A 10 5.76 -2.76 -15.52
CA ILE A 10 6.64 -2.04 -16.46
C ILE A 10 6.19 -0.58 -16.56
N ILE A 11 4.89 -0.29 -16.70
CA ILE A 11 4.36 1.07 -16.74
C ILE A 11 4.74 1.81 -15.45
N MET A 12 4.53 1.19 -14.29
CA MET A 12 4.90 1.78 -13.00
C MET A 12 6.40 2.04 -12.89
N ALA A 13 7.23 1.12 -13.37
CA ALA A 13 8.69 1.27 -13.40
C ALA A 13 9.13 2.43 -14.29
N LEU A 14 8.53 2.58 -15.47
CA LEU A 14 8.82 3.70 -16.38
C LEU A 14 8.41 5.05 -15.77
N LEU A 15 7.23 5.13 -15.17
CA LEU A 15 6.77 6.34 -14.45
C LEU A 15 7.68 6.69 -13.27
N ALA A 16 8.12 5.68 -12.50
CA ALA A 16 9.10 5.88 -11.44
C ALA A 16 10.47 6.33 -12.02
N GLY A 17 10.88 5.80 -13.17
CA GLY A 17 12.06 6.26 -13.92
C GLY A 17 11.99 7.73 -14.29
N VAL A 18 10.81 8.21 -14.73
CA VAL A 18 10.60 9.65 -15.00
C VAL A 18 10.76 10.46 -13.70
N GLY A 19 10.16 10.03 -12.58
CA GLY A 19 10.32 10.70 -11.29
C GLY A 19 11.76 10.72 -10.79
N PHE A 20 12.50 9.63 -11.00
CA PHE A 20 13.94 9.54 -10.71
C PHE A 20 14.74 10.56 -11.54
N ALA A 21 14.49 10.63 -12.85
CA ALA A 21 15.13 11.59 -13.75
C ALA A 21 14.80 13.03 -13.36
N CYS A 22 13.53 13.35 -13.07
CA CYS A 22 13.12 14.68 -12.61
C CYS A 22 13.86 15.10 -11.33
N ARG A 23 14.10 14.17 -10.40
CA ARG A 23 14.90 14.44 -9.18
C ARG A 23 16.36 14.73 -9.52
N LYS A 24 16.97 13.94 -10.41
CA LYS A 24 18.38 14.14 -10.85
C LYS A 24 18.57 15.43 -11.63
N LEU A 25 17.55 15.87 -12.36
CA LEU A 25 17.53 17.14 -13.09
C LEU A 25 17.11 18.34 -12.21
N ALA A 26 16.96 18.13 -10.88
CA ALA A 26 16.52 19.15 -9.91
C ALA A 26 15.13 19.78 -10.21
N LEU A 27 14.31 19.12 -11.04
CA LEU A 27 12.91 19.52 -11.29
C LEU A 27 11.97 19.14 -10.15
N LEU A 28 12.28 18.06 -9.44
CA LEU A 28 11.57 17.60 -8.24
C LEU A 28 12.52 17.64 -7.04
N ASP A 29 12.50 18.71 -6.30
CA ASP A 29 13.18 18.81 -5.01
C ASP A 29 12.41 18.08 -3.90
N GLU A 30 12.95 18.07 -2.68
CA GLU A 30 12.31 17.41 -1.54
C GLU A 30 11.00 18.09 -1.14
N SER A 31 10.95 19.43 -1.20
CA SER A 31 9.76 20.22 -0.88
C SER A 31 8.64 19.93 -1.88
N CYS A 32 8.95 19.92 -3.17
CA CYS A 32 8.01 19.61 -4.24
C CYS A 32 7.47 18.17 -4.11
N THR A 33 8.36 17.20 -3.91
CA THR A 33 7.98 15.79 -3.70
C THR A 33 7.02 15.64 -2.52
N LYS A 34 7.28 16.35 -1.41
CA LYS A 34 6.41 16.34 -0.22
C LYS A 34 5.04 16.97 -0.50
N LYS A 35 4.98 18.10 -1.22
CA LYS A 35 3.72 18.73 -1.61
C LYS A 35 2.90 17.85 -2.55
N LEU A 36 3.53 17.24 -3.56
CA LEU A 36 2.88 16.29 -4.46
C LEU A 36 2.33 15.07 -3.69
N SER A 37 3.11 14.52 -2.75
CA SER A 37 2.64 13.43 -1.88
C SER A 37 1.39 13.84 -1.09
N THR A 38 1.36 15.08 -0.59
CA THR A 38 0.19 15.61 0.13
C THR A 38 -1.04 15.71 -0.79
N ILE A 39 -0.87 16.15 -2.04
CA ILE A 39 -1.96 16.21 -3.03
C ILE A 39 -2.48 14.79 -3.34
N VAL A 40 -1.59 13.85 -3.58
CA VAL A 40 -1.98 12.46 -3.88
C VAL A 40 -2.77 11.86 -2.72
N LEU A 41 -2.26 11.97 -1.49
CA LEU A 41 -2.89 11.34 -0.31
C LEU A 41 -4.20 12.00 0.12
N ASN A 42 -4.32 13.32 -0.03
CA ASN A 42 -5.49 14.03 0.48
C ASN A 42 -6.57 14.31 -0.57
N PHE A 43 -6.24 14.22 -1.85
CA PHE A 43 -7.19 14.51 -2.93
C PHE A 43 -7.29 13.34 -3.91
N SER A 44 -6.21 12.96 -4.58
CA SER A 44 -6.28 11.96 -5.65
C SER A 44 -6.66 10.57 -5.14
N THR A 45 -6.00 10.07 -4.10
CA THR A 45 -6.32 8.75 -3.50
C THR A 45 -7.76 8.67 -2.97
N PRO A 46 -8.27 9.66 -2.20
CA PRO A 46 -9.68 9.70 -1.84
C PRO A 46 -10.63 9.66 -3.04
N MET A 47 -10.31 10.32 -4.15
CA MET A 47 -11.17 10.28 -5.34
C MET A 47 -11.14 8.91 -6.04
N VAL A 48 -9.99 8.23 -6.07
CA VAL A 48 -9.94 6.83 -6.55
C VAL A 48 -10.86 5.94 -5.71
N ILE A 49 -10.83 6.09 -4.39
CA ILE A 49 -11.70 5.36 -3.46
C ILE A 49 -13.17 5.70 -3.74
N LEU A 50 -13.52 6.99 -3.78
CA LEU A 50 -14.91 7.44 -4.02
C LEU A 50 -15.47 6.86 -5.33
N VAL A 51 -14.72 6.96 -6.41
CA VAL A 51 -15.11 6.44 -7.73
C VAL A 51 -15.33 4.93 -7.69
N SER A 52 -14.52 4.18 -6.93
CA SER A 52 -14.66 2.73 -6.83
C SER A 52 -15.97 2.27 -6.14
N TYR A 53 -16.57 3.14 -5.31
CA TYR A 53 -17.87 2.89 -4.68
C TYR A 53 -19.07 3.33 -5.53
N GLN A 54 -18.84 4.01 -6.68
CA GLN A 54 -19.91 4.46 -7.58
C GLN A 54 -20.37 3.34 -8.50
N LYS A 55 -21.01 2.35 -7.90
CA LYS A 55 -21.63 1.19 -8.56
C LYS A 55 -22.98 0.89 -7.92
N PRO A 56 -23.92 0.26 -8.66
CA PRO A 56 -25.22 -0.15 -8.11
C PRO A 56 -25.04 -1.04 -6.87
N PHE A 57 -25.92 -0.86 -5.89
CA PHE A 57 -25.94 -1.75 -4.73
C PHE A 57 -26.36 -3.16 -5.16
N ASP A 58 -25.56 -4.11 -4.71
CA ASP A 58 -25.79 -5.53 -4.88
C ASP A 58 -25.29 -6.27 -3.64
N PRO A 59 -26.10 -7.20 -3.07
CA PRO A 59 -25.72 -7.96 -1.88
C PRO A 59 -24.41 -8.75 -2.03
N ASP A 60 -24.12 -9.29 -3.22
CA ASP A 60 -22.89 -10.04 -3.49
C ASP A 60 -21.67 -9.12 -3.49
N THR A 61 -21.83 -7.91 -4.01
CA THR A 61 -20.81 -6.87 -3.94
C THR A 61 -20.55 -6.43 -2.51
N LEU A 62 -21.57 -6.31 -1.67
CA LEU A 62 -21.42 -6.03 -0.23
C LEU A 62 -20.67 -7.17 0.48
N ASN A 63 -21.05 -8.42 0.21
CA ASN A 63 -20.38 -9.60 0.76
C ASN A 63 -18.90 -9.64 0.35
N THR A 64 -18.59 -9.33 -0.90
CA THR A 64 -17.21 -9.20 -1.42
C THR A 64 -16.40 -8.18 -0.59
N LEU A 65 -16.97 -7.01 -0.30
CA LEU A 65 -16.33 -5.99 0.53
C LEU A 65 -16.09 -6.47 1.96
N MET A 66 -17.09 -7.11 2.58
CA MET A 66 -16.99 -7.65 3.95
C MET A 66 -15.92 -8.73 4.06
N ILE A 67 -15.86 -9.66 3.09
CA ILE A 67 -14.81 -10.68 3.03
C ILE A 67 -13.44 -10.02 2.85
N SER A 68 -13.34 -8.99 1.99
CA SER A 68 -12.07 -8.26 1.80
C SER A 68 -11.61 -7.59 3.10
N PHE A 69 -12.52 -6.98 3.87
CA PHE A 69 -12.20 -6.46 5.21
C PHE A 69 -11.70 -7.55 6.16
N LEU A 70 -12.35 -8.72 6.18
CA LEU A 70 -11.93 -9.84 7.01
C LEU A 70 -10.52 -10.32 6.65
N ILE A 71 -10.23 -10.48 5.36
CA ILE A 71 -8.89 -10.89 4.89
C ILE A 71 -7.83 -9.82 5.21
N ALA A 72 -8.16 -8.53 5.06
CA ALA A 72 -7.28 -7.44 5.47
C ALA A 72 -6.97 -7.48 6.98
N ILE A 73 -7.97 -7.70 7.82
CA ILE A 73 -7.79 -7.87 9.28
C ILE A 73 -6.88 -9.07 9.57
N ILE A 74 -7.14 -10.22 8.95
CA ILE A 74 -6.31 -11.43 9.11
C ILE A 74 -4.85 -11.13 8.71
N SER A 75 -4.62 -10.43 7.59
CA SER A 75 -3.28 -10.03 7.16
C SER A 75 -2.55 -9.20 8.23
N TYR A 76 -3.22 -8.20 8.83
CA TYR A 76 -2.64 -7.40 9.90
C TYR A 76 -2.41 -8.18 11.20
N VAL A 77 -3.33 -9.09 11.57
CA VAL A 77 -3.16 -9.96 12.75
C VAL A 77 -1.93 -10.85 12.58
N ILE A 78 -1.76 -11.49 11.42
CA ILE A 78 -0.57 -12.28 11.09
C ILE A 78 0.69 -11.42 11.23
N ALA A 79 0.69 -10.24 10.61
CA ALA A 79 1.84 -9.36 10.63
C ALA A 79 2.17 -8.87 12.06
N PHE A 80 1.17 -8.47 12.86
CA PHE A 80 1.36 -8.02 14.25
C PHE A 80 1.86 -9.11 15.18
N VAL A 81 1.51 -10.37 14.94
CA VAL A 81 2.02 -11.50 15.72
C VAL A 81 3.42 -11.88 15.27
N LEU A 82 3.66 -12.06 13.97
CA LEU A 82 4.90 -12.62 13.46
C LEU A 82 6.05 -11.62 13.42
N VAL A 83 5.82 -10.39 12.96
CA VAL A 83 6.90 -9.41 12.76
C VAL A 83 7.67 -9.12 14.06
N PRO A 84 7.04 -8.90 15.23
CA PRO A 84 7.78 -8.72 16.48
C PRO A 84 8.59 -9.95 16.91
N LEU A 85 8.17 -11.15 16.51
CA LEU A 85 8.84 -12.40 16.87
C LEU A 85 10.08 -12.66 16.00
N ILE A 86 10.01 -12.35 14.70
CA ILE A 86 11.04 -12.67 13.72
C ILE A 86 11.98 -11.47 13.47
N VAL A 87 11.46 -10.24 13.42
CA VAL A 87 12.27 -9.04 13.20
C VAL A 87 12.86 -8.56 14.52
N ARG A 88 14.02 -9.13 14.88
CA ARG A 88 14.78 -8.78 16.08
C ARG A 88 16.16 -8.26 15.68
N SER A 89 16.62 -7.18 16.33
CA SER A 89 17.93 -6.56 16.08
C SER A 89 18.56 -6.09 17.39
N LYS A 90 19.90 -6.06 17.45
CA LYS A 90 20.63 -5.43 18.55
C LYS A 90 20.48 -3.89 18.50
N ASN A 91 20.44 -3.32 17.30
CA ASN A 91 20.12 -1.90 17.11
C ASN A 91 18.60 -1.71 17.24
N LYS A 92 18.17 -1.14 18.36
CA LYS A 92 16.76 -0.95 18.70
C LYS A 92 16.06 0.06 17.78
N ASP A 93 16.75 1.13 17.39
CA ASP A 93 16.18 2.13 16.48
C ASP A 93 15.99 1.59 15.08
N GLY A 94 17.00 0.90 14.53
CA GLY A 94 16.87 0.19 13.27
C GLY A 94 15.78 -0.88 13.32
N GLN A 95 15.61 -1.59 14.45
CA GLN A 95 14.56 -2.59 14.64
C GLN A 95 13.15 -2.01 14.51
N VAL A 96 12.92 -0.81 15.06
CA VAL A 96 11.62 -0.13 14.95
C VAL A 96 11.31 0.19 13.48
N VAL A 97 12.28 0.71 12.75
CA VAL A 97 12.15 1.02 11.31
C VAL A 97 11.88 -0.25 10.49
N GLU A 98 12.64 -1.32 10.73
CA GLU A 98 12.43 -2.62 10.05
C GLU A 98 11.04 -3.19 10.31
N ARG A 99 10.59 -3.18 11.57
CA ARG A 99 9.26 -3.65 11.96
C ARG A 99 8.17 -2.85 11.29
N PHE A 100 8.29 -1.51 11.30
CA PHE A 100 7.32 -0.66 10.60
C PHE A 100 7.28 -0.97 9.11
N SER A 101 8.43 -1.12 8.47
CA SER A 101 8.55 -1.45 7.05
C SER A 101 7.96 -2.81 6.69
N CYS A 102 8.05 -3.79 7.60
CA CYS A 102 7.42 -5.09 7.41
C CYS A 102 5.89 -5.04 7.61
N LEU A 103 5.42 -4.32 8.63
CA LEU A 103 3.99 -4.24 8.97
C LEU A 103 3.19 -3.45 7.94
N TYR A 104 3.72 -2.34 7.44
CA TYR A 104 2.97 -1.38 6.65
C TYR A 104 3.38 -1.38 5.19
N SER A 105 2.43 -1.79 4.33
CA SER A 105 2.59 -1.85 2.88
C SER A 105 2.35 -0.51 2.22
N ASN A 106 3.04 -0.25 1.12
CA ASN A 106 2.79 0.91 0.25
C ASN A 106 1.54 0.68 -0.64
N CYS A 107 0.46 0.21 -0.03
CA CYS A 107 -0.77 -0.19 -0.73
C CYS A 107 -1.53 0.98 -1.36
N ALA A 108 -1.35 2.22 -0.85
CA ALA A 108 -1.99 3.39 -1.43
C ALA A 108 -1.24 3.91 -2.66
N PHE A 109 0.11 4.08 -2.58
CA PHE A 109 0.88 4.62 -3.69
C PHE A 109 1.20 3.58 -4.78
N MET A 110 1.45 2.33 -4.42
CA MET A 110 1.78 1.27 -5.37
C MET A 110 0.64 0.26 -5.55
N GLY A 111 -0.09 -0.05 -4.50
CA GLY A 111 -1.17 -1.02 -4.57
C GLY A 111 -2.33 -0.54 -5.44
N ILE A 112 -2.80 0.70 -5.30
CA ILE A 112 -3.91 1.24 -6.10
C ILE A 112 -3.58 1.18 -7.61
N PRO A 113 -2.46 1.77 -8.10
CA PRO A 113 -2.10 1.66 -9.51
C PRO A 113 -1.98 0.23 -10.02
N LEU A 114 -1.35 -0.64 -9.24
CA LEU A 114 -1.15 -2.04 -9.60
C LEU A 114 -2.48 -2.77 -9.74
N ILE A 115 -3.33 -2.68 -8.72
CA ILE A 115 -4.59 -3.40 -8.65
C ILE A 115 -5.58 -2.84 -9.68
N GLN A 116 -5.59 -1.54 -9.92
CA GLN A 116 -6.39 -0.94 -10.97
C GLN A 116 -6.00 -1.44 -12.36
N GLY A 117 -4.70 -1.62 -12.61
CA GLY A 117 -4.22 -2.15 -13.89
C GLY A 117 -4.49 -3.64 -14.10
N VAL A 118 -4.59 -4.43 -13.01
CA VAL A 118 -4.76 -5.89 -13.08
C VAL A 118 -6.23 -6.32 -12.94
N TYR A 119 -6.96 -5.70 -12.00
CA TYR A 119 -8.33 -6.08 -11.62
C TYR A 119 -9.37 -4.98 -11.90
N GLY A 120 -8.94 -3.82 -12.43
CA GLY A 120 -9.85 -2.71 -12.71
C GLY A 120 -10.48 -2.09 -11.46
N ALA A 121 -11.64 -1.45 -11.65
CA ALA A 121 -12.35 -0.76 -10.56
C ALA A 121 -12.85 -1.71 -9.47
N ASP A 122 -13.19 -2.95 -9.79
CA ASP A 122 -13.64 -3.97 -8.82
C ASP A 122 -12.51 -4.37 -7.88
N GLY A 123 -11.30 -4.51 -8.40
CA GLY A 123 -10.13 -4.74 -7.57
C GLY A 123 -9.83 -3.57 -6.64
N VAL A 124 -9.96 -2.32 -7.12
CA VAL A 124 -9.79 -1.13 -6.27
C VAL A 124 -10.85 -1.08 -5.19
N PHE A 125 -12.10 -1.43 -5.49
CA PHE A 125 -13.17 -1.55 -4.50
C PHE A 125 -12.81 -2.51 -3.37
N CYS A 126 -12.35 -3.73 -3.68
CA CYS A 126 -11.84 -4.68 -2.68
C CYS A 126 -10.63 -4.13 -1.91
N LEU A 127 -9.71 -3.44 -2.61
CA LEU A 127 -8.51 -2.86 -2.00
C LEU A 127 -8.83 -1.78 -0.96
N THR A 128 -9.98 -1.08 -1.08
CA THR A 128 -10.37 -0.04 -0.11
C THR A 128 -10.43 -0.57 1.31
N ALA A 129 -10.83 -1.83 1.50
CA ALA A 129 -10.81 -2.50 2.79
C ALA A 129 -9.39 -2.56 3.38
N TYR A 130 -8.42 -3.00 2.57
CA TYR A 130 -7.02 -3.08 3.00
C TYR A 130 -6.42 -1.68 3.28
N VAL A 131 -6.68 -0.70 2.42
CA VAL A 131 -6.21 0.68 2.60
C VAL A 131 -6.81 1.31 3.86
N THR A 132 -8.07 1.01 4.17
CA THR A 132 -8.72 1.47 5.41
C THR A 132 -8.05 0.87 6.64
N MET A 133 -7.80 -0.44 6.65
CA MET A 133 -7.07 -1.12 7.73
C MET A 133 -5.62 -0.60 7.84
N PHE A 134 -4.94 -0.38 6.71
CA PHE A 134 -3.63 0.25 6.67
C PHE A 134 -3.63 1.60 7.39
N ASN A 135 -4.53 2.51 7.00
CA ASN A 135 -4.60 3.84 7.61
C ASN A 135 -4.90 3.75 9.11
N LEU A 136 -5.90 2.95 9.50
CA LEU A 136 -6.25 2.76 10.91
C LEU A 136 -5.05 2.27 11.72
N CYS A 137 -4.38 1.21 11.27
CA CYS A 137 -3.25 0.60 11.98
C CYS A 137 -2.00 1.50 11.95
N ALA A 138 -1.68 2.14 10.82
CA ALA A 138 -0.48 2.97 10.70
C ALA A 138 -0.55 4.22 11.59
N TRP A 139 -1.69 4.89 11.64
CA TRP A 139 -1.88 6.09 12.46
C TRP A 139 -2.13 5.80 13.95
N THR A 140 -2.46 4.57 14.32
CA THR A 140 -2.62 4.14 15.72
C THR A 140 -1.39 3.41 16.21
N HIS A 141 -1.27 2.12 15.92
CA HIS A 141 -0.14 1.28 16.32
C HIS A 141 1.18 1.76 15.74
N GLY A 142 1.21 2.17 14.44
CA GLY A 142 2.42 2.63 13.78
C GLY A 142 3.03 3.87 14.45
N VAL A 143 2.19 4.86 14.77
CA VAL A 143 2.61 6.07 15.50
C VAL A 143 3.14 5.73 16.89
N VAL A 144 2.45 4.88 17.65
CA VAL A 144 2.88 4.44 18.99
C VAL A 144 4.23 3.73 18.92
N MET A 145 4.41 2.85 17.95
CA MET A 145 5.65 2.10 17.75
C MET A 145 6.83 3.04 17.40
N MET A 146 6.62 4.00 16.51
CA MET A 146 7.66 4.96 16.10
C MET A 146 8.00 5.95 17.20
N LYS A 147 7.01 6.47 17.90
CA LYS A 147 7.19 7.41 19.00
C LYS A 147 7.82 6.78 20.25
N GLY A 148 7.60 5.46 20.46
CA GLY A 148 8.09 4.76 21.66
C GLY A 148 7.34 5.12 22.93
N GLY A 149 6.04 5.38 22.87
CA GLY A 149 5.21 5.82 24.00
C GLY A 149 3.89 5.08 24.13
N LYS A 150 3.04 5.53 25.06
CA LYS A 150 1.68 5.01 25.22
C LYS A 150 0.74 5.55 24.13
N PRO A 151 -0.29 4.77 23.74
CA PRO A 151 -1.31 5.26 22.81
C PRO A 151 -1.98 6.54 23.33
N ASN A 152 -2.16 7.52 22.45
CA ASN A 152 -2.90 8.74 22.78
C ASN A 152 -4.24 8.73 22.03
N ILE A 153 -5.34 8.74 22.78
CA ILE A 153 -6.71 8.68 22.23
C ILE A 153 -7.00 9.84 21.27
N LYS A 154 -6.41 11.03 21.49
CA LYS A 154 -6.56 12.16 20.57
C LYS A 154 -5.90 11.90 19.21
N GLN A 155 -4.76 11.20 19.20
CA GLN A 155 -4.10 10.79 17.94
C GLN A 155 -4.91 9.70 17.22
N LEU A 156 -5.49 8.77 17.96
CA LEU A 156 -6.40 7.75 17.41
C LEU A 156 -7.61 8.43 16.73
N LEU A 157 -8.29 9.33 17.41
CA LEU A 157 -9.42 10.07 16.84
C LEU A 157 -9.01 10.90 15.62
N LYS A 158 -7.84 11.54 15.65
CA LYS A 158 -7.32 12.28 14.50
C LYS A 158 -7.04 11.39 13.29
N SER A 159 -6.61 10.14 13.51
CA SER A 159 -6.37 9.19 12.39
C SER A 159 -7.67 8.74 11.73
N LEU A 160 -8.77 8.64 12.49
CA LEU A 160 -10.09 8.35 11.94
C LEU A 160 -10.63 9.49 11.05
N LEU A 161 -10.11 10.70 11.22
CA LEU A 161 -10.43 11.87 10.39
C LEU A 161 -9.53 12.01 9.16
N SER A 162 -8.78 10.97 8.78
CA SER A 162 -7.99 11.02 7.55
C SER A 162 -8.91 11.08 6.31
N PRO A 163 -8.55 11.84 5.26
CA PRO A 163 -9.37 11.97 4.06
C PRO A 163 -9.77 10.62 3.44
N CYS A 164 -8.85 9.66 3.43
CA CYS A 164 -9.13 8.32 2.91
C CYS A 164 -10.21 7.59 3.72
N ILE A 165 -10.18 7.66 5.07
CA ILE A 165 -11.18 7.00 5.92
C ILE A 165 -12.54 7.70 5.76
N ILE A 166 -12.57 9.05 5.79
CA ILE A 166 -13.80 9.83 5.61
C ILE A 166 -14.47 9.46 4.28
N ILE A 167 -13.69 9.45 3.19
CA ILE A 167 -14.21 9.12 1.86
C ILE A 167 -14.58 7.64 1.74
N THR A 168 -13.89 6.73 2.41
CA THR A 168 -14.31 5.31 2.46
C THR A 168 -15.68 5.18 3.14
N VAL A 169 -15.86 5.83 4.30
CA VAL A 169 -17.16 5.82 5.01
C VAL A 169 -18.25 6.44 4.15
N LEU A 170 -17.99 7.60 3.54
CA LEU A 170 -18.93 8.24 2.62
C LEU A 170 -19.24 7.33 1.42
N GLY A 171 -18.23 6.74 0.81
CA GLY A 171 -18.39 5.80 -0.31
C GLY A 171 -19.27 4.60 0.07
N ILE A 172 -19.05 3.98 1.23
CA ILE A 172 -19.90 2.90 1.75
C ILE A 172 -21.34 3.36 1.93
N ILE A 173 -21.57 4.55 2.49
CA ILE A 173 -22.92 5.11 2.67
C ILE A 173 -23.60 5.30 1.31
N LEU A 174 -22.92 5.94 0.35
CA LEU A 174 -23.46 6.14 -1.00
C LEU A 174 -23.79 4.82 -1.70
N PHE A 175 -22.92 3.82 -1.58
CA PHE A 175 -23.13 2.48 -2.11
C PHE A 175 -24.35 1.80 -1.47
N LEU A 176 -24.46 1.81 -0.13
CA LEU A 176 -25.60 1.20 0.59
C LEU A 176 -26.92 1.89 0.29
N CYS A 177 -26.90 3.22 0.12
CA CYS A 177 -28.06 4.01 -0.27
C CYS A 177 -28.40 3.89 -1.77
N ASN A 178 -27.59 3.16 -2.55
CA ASN A 178 -27.70 3.08 -4.02
C ASN A 178 -27.73 4.47 -4.67
N PHE A 179 -26.95 5.41 -4.13
CA PHE A 179 -26.91 6.80 -4.58
C PHE A 179 -25.70 7.03 -5.48
N THR A 180 -25.96 7.32 -6.75
CA THR A 180 -24.94 7.71 -7.71
C THR A 180 -24.75 9.22 -7.69
N LEU A 181 -23.51 9.69 -7.70
CA LEU A 181 -23.17 11.10 -7.77
C LEU A 181 -23.63 11.71 -9.11
N PRO A 182 -24.06 12.97 -9.14
CA PRO A 182 -24.30 13.70 -10.39
C PRO A 182 -23.09 13.61 -11.33
N SER A 183 -23.33 13.50 -12.63
CA SER A 183 -22.27 13.24 -13.65
C SER A 183 -21.10 14.22 -13.54
N VAL A 184 -21.38 15.51 -13.38
CA VAL A 184 -20.34 16.56 -13.26
C VAL A 184 -19.42 16.29 -12.06
N ILE A 185 -19.96 15.88 -10.90
CA ILE A 185 -19.17 15.57 -9.69
C ILE A 185 -18.38 14.29 -9.91
N LEU A 186 -19.01 13.25 -10.48
CA LEU A 186 -18.37 11.97 -10.75
C LEU A 186 -17.22 12.12 -11.76
N GLU A 187 -17.43 12.83 -12.85
CA GLU A 187 -16.38 13.09 -13.86
C GLU A 187 -15.22 13.91 -13.27
N THR A 188 -15.51 14.91 -12.44
CA THR A 188 -14.49 15.66 -11.71
C THR A 188 -13.67 14.75 -10.80
N ALA A 189 -14.33 13.86 -10.06
CA ALA A 189 -13.65 12.87 -9.21
C ALA A 189 -12.79 11.91 -10.03
N GLN A 190 -13.28 11.47 -11.20
CA GLN A 190 -12.53 10.60 -12.13
C GLN A 190 -11.26 11.29 -12.65
N HIS A 191 -11.34 12.55 -13.06
CA HIS A 191 -10.14 13.31 -13.47
C HIS A 191 -9.11 13.43 -12.36
N LEU A 192 -9.54 13.67 -11.12
CA LEU A 192 -8.64 13.68 -9.97
C LEU A 192 -8.08 12.28 -9.64
N ALA A 193 -8.86 11.23 -9.87
CA ALA A 193 -8.43 9.86 -9.67
C ALA A 193 -7.35 9.43 -10.66
N VAL A 194 -7.46 9.81 -11.93
CA VAL A 194 -6.51 9.42 -12.99
C VAL A 194 -5.08 9.90 -12.71
N ILE A 195 -4.91 11.08 -12.10
CA ILE A 195 -3.58 11.59 -11.76
C ILE A 195 -2.88 10.82 -10.62
N ASN A 196 -3.59 9.93 -9.90
CA ASN A 196 -3.04 9.16 -8.79
C ASN A 196 -1.83 8.34 -9.22
N THR A 197 -1.99 7.49 -10.21
CA THR A 197 -0.95 6.57 -10.68
C THR A 197 0.33 7.30 -11.13
N PRO A 198 0.29 8.26 -12.07
CA PRO A 198 1.52 8.92 -12.52
C PRO A 198 2.21 9.70 -11.39
N LEU A 199 1.47 10.45 -10.59
CA LEU A 199 2.07 11.22 -9.50
C LEU A 199 2.66 10.32 -8.41
N ALA A 200 1.94 9.27 -8.00
CA ALA A 200 2.43 8.33 -6.99
C ALA A 200 3.74 7.65 -7.42
N MET A 201 3.84 7.24 -8.69
CA MET A 201 5.04 6.61 -9.23
C MET A 201 6.20 7.61 -9.39
N MET A 202 5.93 8.82 -9.82
CA MET A 202 6.96 9.88 -9.90
C MET A 202 7.51 10.23 -8.52
N ILE A 203 6.65 10.29 -7.49
CA ILE A 203 7.05 10.48 -6.10
C ILE A 203 7.95 9.33 -5.63
N ALA A 204 7.56 8.08 -5.89
CA ALA A 204 8.36 6.91 -5.55
C ALA A 204 9.75 6.95 -6.20
N GLY A 205 9.82 7.26 -7.51
CA GLY A 205 11.06 7.40 -8.25
C GLY A 205 11.94 8.54 -7.74
N SER A 206 11.34 9.71 -7.46
CA SER A 206 12.03 10.85 -6.84
C SER A 206 12.64 10.47 -5.47
N THR A 207 11.91 9.71 -4.65
CA THR A 207 12.40 9.25 -3.35
C THR A 207 13.55 8.25 -3.51
N ILE A 208 13.44 7.30 -4.45
CA ILE A 208 14.53 6.35 -4.75
C ILE A 208 15.81 7.10 -5.15
N ALA A 209 15.69 8.18 -5.91
CA ALA A 209 16.82 8.98 -6.39
C ALA A 209 17.62 9.68 -5.27
N THR A 210 17.04 9.84 -4.07
CA THR A 210 17.73 10.42 -2.90
C THR A 210 18.62 9.42 -2.18
N VAL A 211 18.41 8.12 -2.40
CA VAL A 211 19.11 7.04 -1.70
C VAL A 211 20.42 6.69 -2.39
N LYS A 212 21.47 6.48 -1.59
CA LYS A 212 22.73 5.91 -2.08
C LYS A 212 22.56 4.39 -2.23
N LEU A 213 22.06 3.94 -3.39
CA LEU A 213 21.69 2.52 -3.59
C LEU A 213 22.86 1.55 -3.40
N ILE A 214 24.07 1.86 -3.91
CA ILE A 214 25.23 0.95 -3.84
C ILE A 214 25.60 0.61 -2.39
N PRO A 215 25.74 1.55 -1.44
CA PRO A 215 25.94 1.23 -0.03
C PRO A 215 24.75 0.50 0.60
N ALA A 216 23.52 0.86 0.24
CA ALA A 216 22.31 0.20 0.76
C ALA A 216 22.26 -1.28 0.39
N LEU A 217 22.57 -1.62 -0.88
CA LEU A 217 22.59 -2.99 -1.38
C LEU A 217 23.65 -3.89 -0.72
N LYS A 218 24.63 -3.34 0.00
CA LYS A 218 25.63 -4.11 0.76
C LYS A 218 25.16 -4.52 2.16
N LYS A 219 23.98 -4.04 2.60
CA LYS A 219 23.45 -4.32 3.95
C LYS A 219 22.61 -5.61 3.95
N PRO A 220 23.09 -6.75 4.49
CA PRO A 220 22.34 -8.02 4.47
C PRO A 220 21.02 -7.93 5.25
N ARG A 221 20.98 -7.10 6.29
CA ARG A 221 19.80 -6.89 7.12
C ARG A 221 18.63 -6.32 6.34
N LEU A 222 18.92 -5.51 5.31
CA LEU A 222 17.92 -4.93 4.44
C LEU A 222 17.21 -6.02 3.60
N TYR A 223 17.98 -6.98 3.07
CA TYR A 223 17.40 -8.12 2.33
C TYR A 223 16.54 -9.01 3.21
N TYR A 224 16.93 -9.21 4.48
CA TYR A 224 16.09 -9.91 5.44
C TYR A 224 14.75 -9.22 5.64
N THR A 225 14.74 -7.89 5.82
CA THR A 225 13.51 -7.09 5.96
C THR A 225 12.66 -7.19 4.69
N CYS A 226 13.29 -7.07 3.51
CA CYS A 226 12.61 -7.24 2.23
C CYS A 226 12.03 -8.65 2.05
N PHE A 227 12.75 -9.70 2.43
CA PHE A 227 12.26 -11.08 2.38
C PHE A 227 11.01 -11.27 3.24
N VAL A 228 11.05 -10.80 4.49
CA VAL A 228 9.88 -10.88 5.37
C VAL A 228 8.69 -10.14 4.76
N LYS A 229 8.92 -8.94 4.23
CA LYS A 229 7.88 -8.07 3.69
C LYS A 229 7.29 -8.54 2.37
N LEU A 230 8.14 -8.88 1.41
CA LEU A 230 7.74 -9.12 0.02
C LEU A 230 7.42 -10.59 -0.27
N ILE A 231 7.88 -11.52 0.57
CA ILE A 231 7.74 -12.95 0.34
C ILE A 231 7.02 -13.64 1.50
N LEU A 232 7.53 -13.56 2.72
CA LEU A 232 7.01 -14.34 3.84
C LEU A 232 5.57 -13.97 4.19
N LEU A 233 5.28 -12.69 4.42
CA LEU A 233 3.94 -12.24 4.80
C LEU A 233 2.90 -12.51 3.71
N PRO A 234 3.15 -12.18 2.41
CA PRO A 234 2.23 -12.52 1.34
C PRO A 234 2.02 -14.03 1.17
N ALA A 235 3.08 -14.85 1.33
CA ALA A 235 2.97 -16.30 1.21
C ALA A 235 2.08 -16.90 2.31
N LEU A 236 2.18 -16.40 3.53
CA LEU A 236 1.32 -16.83 4.64
C LEU A 236 -0.15 -16.46 4.40
N LEU A 237 -0.40 -15.24 3.94
CA LEU A 237 -1.77 -14.82 3.57
C LEU A 237 -2.29 -15.65 2.40
N MET A 238 -1.46 -15.91 1.39
CA MET A 238 -1.79 -16.77 0.25
C MET A 238 -2.19 -18.18 0.71
N ALA A 239 -1.42 -18.80 1.60
CA ALA A 239 -1.74 -20.11 2.14
C ALA A 239 -3.10 -20.13 2.84
N ILE A 240 -3.42 -19.11 3.63
CA ILE A 240 -4.72 -18.98 4.29
C ILE A 240 -5.84 -18.84 3.25
N CYS A 241 -5.68 -17.96 2.26
CA CYS A 241 -6.69 -17.77 1.22
C CYS A 241 -6.96 -19.04 0.41
N LEU A 242 -5.92 -19.85 0.13
CA LEU A 242 -6.07 -21.13 -0.56
C LEU A 242 -6.76 -22.18 0.31
N ILE A 243 -6.40 -22.29 1.59
CA ILE A 243 -7.02 -23.24 2.54
C ILE A 243 -8.52 -22.98 2.67
N PHE A 244 -8.91 -21.71 2.80
CA PHE A 244 -10.31 -21.31 2.94
C PHE A 244 -11.04 -21.10 1.61
N ARG A 245 -10.39 -21.35 0.48
CA ARG A 245 -10.95 -21.20 -0.88
C ARG A 245 -11.62 -19.85 -1.10
N ILE A 246 -10.93 -18.79 -0.69
CA ILE A 246 -11.42 -17.41 -0.84
C ILE A 246 -11.46 -17.04 -2.33
N ASP A 247 -12.51 -16.33 -2.74
CA ASP A 247 -12.64 -15.83 -4.11
C ASP A 247 -11.34 -15.28 -4.67
N THR A 248 -11.04 -15.63 -5.92
CA THR A 248 -9.74 -15.38 -6.56
C THR A 248 -9.41 -13.89 -6.67
N THR A 249 -10.41 -13.03 -6.87
CA THR A 249 -10.22 -11.58 -6.96
C THR A 249 -9.95 -10.99 -5.57
N ILE A 250 -10.76 -11.35 -4.57
CA ILE A 250 -10.61 -10.88 -3.20
C ILE A 250 -9.24 -11.29 -2.63
N ALA A 251 -8.90 -12.55 -2.78
CA ALA A 251 -7.61 -13.07 -2.31
C ALA A 251 -6.45 -12.43 -3.06
N GLY A 252 -6.49 -12.38 -4.40
CA GLY A 252 -5.44 -11.78 -5.22
C GLY A 252 -5.18 -10.31 -4.87
N VAL A 253 -6.24 -9.51 -4.68
CA VAL A 253 -6.13 -8.10 -4.27
C VAL A 253 -5.45 -7.97 -2.90
N ASN A 254 -5.88 -8.72 -1.88
CA ASN A 254 -5.32 -8.63 -0.53
C ASN A 254 -3.89 -9.18 -0.46
N ILE A 255 -3.58 -10.25 -1.19
CA ILE A 255 -2.22 -10.80 -1.30
C ILE A 255 -1.29 -9.77 -1.95
N LEU A 256 -1.68 -9.15 -3.08
CA LEU A 256 -0.89 -8.11 -3.73
C LEU A 256 -0.74 -6.87 -2.85
N ALA A 257 -1.79 -6.45 -2.14
CA ALA A 257 -1.71 -5.34 -1.19
C ALA A 257 -0.70 -5.62 -0.06
N THR A 258 -0.67 -6.86 0.44
CA THR A 258 0.31 -7.31 1.44
C THR A 258 1.71 -7.38 0.84
N ALA A 259 1.87 -7.81 -0.42
CA ALA A 259 3.13 -7.94 -1.13
C ALA A 259 3.70 -6.60 -1.62
N CYS A 260 2.93 -5.49 -1.58
CA CYS A 260 3.47 -4.16 -1.88
C CYS A 260 4.67 -3.84 -0.98
N PRO A 261 5.66 -3.06 -1.48
CA PRO A 261 6.88 -2.73 -0.73
C PRO A 261 6.58 -1.97 0.57
N ALA A 262 7.62 -1.65 1.32
CA ALA A 262 7.51 -0.86 2.54
C ALA A 262 6.83 0.50 2.26
N ALA A 263 5.97 0.96 3.16
CA ALA A 263 5.28 2.23 3.00
C ALA A 263 6.25 3.43 3.06
N ALA A 264 6.10 4.38 2.13
CA ALA A 264 6.83 5.66 2.16
C ALA A 264 6.58 6.43 3.48
N MET A 265 5.44 6.19 4.13
CA MET A 265 5.08 6.74 5.44
C MET A 265 6.12 6.39 6.53
N CYS A 266 6.88 5.28 6.39
CA CYS A 266 7.95 4.91 7.31
C CYS A 266 9.02 6.01 7.40
N THR A 267 9.46 6.54 6.25
CA THR A 267 10.46 7.63 6.20
C THR A 267 9.92 8.92 6.80
N MET A 268 8.66 9.24 6.52
CA MET A 268 7.99 10.41 7.08
C MET A 268 7.90 10.30 8.62
N PHE A 269 7.49 9.17 9.16
CA PHE A 269 7.43 8.96 10.61
C PHE A 269 8.81 8.88 11.25
N SER A 270 9.81 8.35 10.54
CA SER A 270 11.20 8.35 11.02
C SER A 270 11.72 9.77 11.22
N LEU A 271 11.45 10.69 10.28
CA LEU A 271 11.78 12.11 10.43
C LEU A 271 11.01 12.78 11.57
N LEU A 272 9.73 12.46 11.72
CA LEU A 272 8.86 13.09 12.72
C LEU A 272 9.17 12.66 14.17
N TYR A 273 9.67 11.43 14.34
CA TYR A 273 9.91 10.81 15.65
C TYR A 273 11.38 10.50 15.93
N ASP A 274 12.30 11.21 15.26
CA ASP A 274 13.76 11.11 15.42
C ASP A 274 14.28 9.66 15.33
N ARG A 275 13.79 8.91 14.32
CA ARG A 275 14.30 7.59 13.96
C ARG A 275 15.21 7.68 12.74
N ASP A 276 15.90 6.59 12.40
CA ASP A 276 16.80 6.55 11.25
C ASP A 276 16.01 6.64 9.91
N ALA A 277 15.77 7.90 9.48
CA ALA A 277 15.07 8.19 8.24
C ALA A 277 15.89 7.77 7.00
N GLY A 278 17.23 7.82 7.10
CA GLY A 278 18.12 7.34 6.03
C GLY A 278 17.94 5.85 5.79
N TYR A 279 17.98 5.05 6.85
CA TYR A 279 17.76 3.61 6.78
C TYR A 279 16.34 3.25 6.31
N SER A 280 15.35 4.01 6.76
CA SER A 280 13.97 3.85 6.29
C SER A 280 13.84 4.08 4.77
N ALA A 281 14.47 5.16 4.25
CA ALA A 281 14.48 5.44 2.82
C ALA A 281 15.21 4.36 2.01
N GLU A 282 16.29 3.78 2.56
CA GLU A 282 16.99 2.64 1.95
C GLU A 282 16.07 1.40 1.84
N ILE A 283 15.34 1.05 2.93
CA ILE A 283 14.39 -0.06 2.91
C ILE A 283 13.28 0.21 1.89
N PHE A 284 12.72 1.42 1.87
CA PHE A 284 11.71 1.81 0.90
C PHE A 284 12.22 1.63 -0.54
N ALA A 285 13.39 2.19 -0.87
CA ALA A 285 13.95 2.15 -2.21
C ALA A 285 14.23 0.72 -2.68
N VAL A 286 14.92 -0.08 -1.85
CA VAL A 286 15.29 -1.45 -2.21
C VAL A 286 14.05 -2.35 -2.28
N SER A 287 13.13 -2.24 -1.31
CA SER A 287 11.89 -3.03 -1.36
C SER A 287 11.03 -2.66 -2.59
N THR A 288 11.01 -1.37 -2.99
CA THR A 288 10.31 -0.92 -4.21
C THR A 288 10.93 -1.51 -5.46
N ILE A 289 12.25 -1.52 -5.59
CA ILE A 289 12.95 -2.12 -6.74
C ILE A 289 12.69 -3.63 -6.79
N LEU A 290 12.84 -4.32 -5.66
CA LEU A 290 12.60 -5.77 -5.57
C LEU A 290 11.14 -6.13 -5.84
N SER A 291 10.21 -5.28 -5.46
CA SER A 291 8.77 -5.51 -5.68
C SER A 291 8.39 -5.57 -7.16
N MET A 292 9.15 -4.93 -8.04
CA MET A 292 8.94 -5.01 -9.49
C MET A 292 9.06 -6.44 -10.03
N VAL A 293 9.85 -7.29 -9.34
CA VAL A 293 9.99 -8.71 -9.67
C VAL A 293 9.08 -9.57 -8.79
N THR A 294 9.00 -9.27 -7.48
CA THR A 294 8.25 -10.12 -6.55
C THR A 294 6.75 -10.01 -6.71
N LEU A 295 6.19 -8.85 -7.10
CA LEU A 295 4.74 -8.71 -7.31
C LEU A 295 4.20 -9.57 -8.44
N PRO A 296 4.77 -9.56 -9.67
CA PRO A 296 4.39 -10.49 -10.71
C PRO A 296 4.52 -11.95 -10.29
N LEU A 297 5.65 -12.32 -9.65
CA LEU A 297 5.87 -13.68 -9.20
C LEU A 297 4.84 -14.12 -8.15
N THR A 298 4.51 -13.25 -7.19
CA THR A 298 3.48 -13.53 -6.18
C THR A 298 2.12 -13.80 -6.82
N LEU A 299 1.70 -12.98 -7.81
CA LEU A 299 0.43 -13.21 -8.49
C LEU A 299 0.46 -14.47 -9.35
N MET A 300 1.57 -14.72 -10.07
CA MET A 300 1.72 -15.94 -10.87
C MET A 300 1.68 -17.20 -10.00
N CYS A 301 2.38 -17.19 -8.87
CA CYS A 301 2.33 -18.29 -7.91
C CYS A 301 0.91 -18.48 -7.36
N TYR A 302 0.23 -17.38 -6.97
CA TYR A 302 -1.13 -17.46 -6.49
C TYR A 302 -2.09 -18.04 -7.54
N THR A 303 -2.05 -17.53 -8.76
CA THR A 303 -2.96 -18.01 -9.83
C THR A 303 -2.70 -19.46 -10.22
N ALA A 304 -1.42 -19.89 -10.23
CA ALA A 304 -1.08 -21.29 -10.50
C ALA A 304 -1.60 -22.22 -9.39
N LEU A 305 -1.41 -21.84 -8.12
CA LEU A 305 -1.87 -22.63 -6.97
C LEU A 305 -3.41 -22.60 -6.87
N ALA A 306 -4.06 -21.47 -7.09
CA ALA A 306 -5.51 -21.38 -7.10
C ALA A 306 -6.13 -22.30 -8.16
N GLY A 307 -5.54 -22.38 -9.36
CA GLY A 307 -5.99 -23.31 -10.40
C GLY A 307 -5.84 -24.81 -10.07
N ILE A 308 -5.04 -25.14 -9.04
CA ILE A 308 -4.87 -26.52 -8.58
C ILE A 308 -5.80 -26.84 -7.40
N PHE A 309 -6.01 -25.88 -6.48
CA PHE A 309 -6.69 -26.09 -5.20
C PHE A 309 -8.14 -25.62 -5.18
N MET A 310 -8.54 -24.78 -6.12
CA MET A 310 -9.88 -24.19 -6.22
C MET A 310 -10.58 -24.60 -7.50
#